data_5d9f57131db8a5ee62d335e235cced3a
#
_entry.id   5d9f57131db8a5ee62d335e235cced3a
#
_cell.length_a   1.000
_cell.length_b   1.000
_cell.length_c   1.000
_cell.angle_alpha   90.00
_cell.angle_beta   90.00
_cell.angle_gamma   90.00
#
_symmetry.space_group_name_H-M   'P 1'
#
loop_
_entity.id
_entity.type
_entity.pdbx_description
1 polymer ?
#
loop_
_entity_poly.entity_id
_entity_poly.type
_entity_poly.pdbx_seq_one_letter_code
_entity_poly.pdbx_strand_id
1 'polypeptide(L)' 'MTKDARLHSLQHQHEQLENDIERSRANLSSDSLDMWTLKRKKLAIKEQMTALRQEINP' A
#
# COMPACT_ATOMS: atom_id res chain seq x y z
N MET A 1 -14.27 4.81 14.02
CA MET A 1 -13.46 5.52 13.02
C MET A 1 -14.31 5.85 11.82
N THR A 2 -14.16 7.05 11.31
CA THR A 2 -14.84 7.44 10.08
C THR A 2 -14.17 6.80 8.87
N LYS A 3 -14.89 6.72 7.75
CA LYS A 3 -14.33 6.19 6.51
C LYS A 3 -13.19 7.08 6.01
N ASP A 4 -13.29 8.38 6.21
CA ASP A 4 -12.23 9.31 5.82
C ASP A 4 -10.93 9.05 6.58
N ALA A 5 -11.04 8.85 7.89
CA ALA A 5 -9.87 8.55 8.71
C ALA A 5 -9.24 7.23 8.30
N ARG A 6 -10.07 6.24 8.01
CA ARG A 6 -9.58 4.94 7.56
C ARG A 6 -8.88 5.05 6.21
N LEU A 7 -9.46 5.81 5.28
CA LEU A 7 -8.85 6.04 3.97
C LEU A 7 -7.51 6.71 4.12
N HIS A 8 -7.43 7.72 4.98
CA HIS A 8 -6.17 8.42 5.24
C HIS A 8 -5.10 7.47 5.79
N SER A 9 -5.49 6.59 6.71
CA SER A 9 -4.58 5.59 7.26
C SER A 9 -4.08 4.63 6.18
N LEU A 10 -4.98 4.18 5.30
CA LEU A 10 -4.61 3.29 4.21
C LEU A 10 -3.66 3.98 3.22
N GLN A 11 -3.92 5.26 2.95
CA GLN A 11 -3.02 6.05 2.09
C GLN A 11 -1.62 6.12 2.68
N HIS A 12 -1.53 6.32 3.98
CA HIS A 12 -0.24 6.38 4.66
C HIS A 12 0.49 5.03 4.58
N GLN A 13 -0.24 3.94 4.78
CA GLN A 13 0.34 2.60 4.67
C GLN A 13 0.81 2.31 3.25
N HIS A 14 0.03 2.72 2.26
CA HIS A 14 0.40 2.56 0.85
C HIS A 14 1.69 3.30 0.55
N GLU A 15 1.81 4.52 1.03
CA GLU A 15 2.99 5.34 0.84
C GLU A 15 4.22 4.71 1.47
N GLN A 16 4.08 4.16 2.67
CA GLN A 16 5.18 3.48 3.34
C GLN A 16 5.62 2.23 2.59
N LEU A 17 4.66 1.49 2.05
CA LEU A 17 4.99 0.32 1.24
C LEU A 17 5.72 0.70 -0.03
N GLU A 18 5.33 1.80 -0.65
CA GLU A 18 6.06 2.30 -1.82
C GLU A 18 7.50 2.66 -1.48
N ASN A 19 7.71 3.29 -0.33
CA ASN A 19 9.05 3.61 0.13
C ASN A 19 9.86 2.34 0.39
N ASP A 20 9.25 1.33 0.97
CA ASP A 20 9.92 0.06 1.21
C ASP A 20 10.31 -0.63 -0.10
N ILE A 21 9.43 -0.58 -1.09
CA ILE A 21 9.70 -1.15 -2.41
C ILE A 21 10.87 -0.42 -3.07
N GLU A 22 10.88 0.91 -2.96
CA GLU A 22 11.98 1.73 -3.50
C GLU A 22 13.30 1.35 -2.87
N ARG A 23 13.32 1.19 -1.55
CA ARG A 23 14.53 0.77 -0.84
C ARG A 23 15.00 -0.60 -1.30
N SER A 24 14.06 -1.52 -1.47
CA SER A 24 14.39 -2.87 -1.91
C SER A 24 14.97 -2.86 -3.32
N ARG A 25 14.46 -1.98 -4.18
CA ARG A 25 15.00 -1.82 -5.53
C ARG A 25 16.41 -1.30 -5.52
N ALA A 26 16.68 -0.32 -4.66
CA ALA A 26 18.00 0.27 -4.55
C ALA A 26 19.00 -0.71 -3.97
N ASN A 27 18.54 -1.63 -3.14
CA ASN A 27 19.37 -2.65 -2.52
C ASN A 27 19.37 -3.91 -3.37
N LEU A 28 20.43 -4.13 -4.12
CA LEU A 28 20.53 -5.24 -5.06
C LEU A 28 20.53 -6.61 -4.40
N SER A 29 20.72 -6.64 -3.09
CA SER A 29 20.73 -7.90 -2.36
C SER A 29 19.35 -8.34 -1.89
N SER A 30 18.31 -7.55 -2.17
CA SER A 30 16.98 -7.90 -1.71
C SER A 30 16.45 -9.15 -2.38
N ASP A 31 15.81 -9.99 -1.59
CA ASP A 31 15.24 -11.24 -2.05
C ASP A 31 14.00 -10.97 -2.89
N SER A 32 13.86 -11.70 -4.00
CA SER A 32 12.69 -11.55 -4.86
C SER A 32 11.40 -11.90 -4.13
N LEU A 33 11.47 -12.79 -3.15
CA LEU A 33 10.29 -13.13 -2.34
C LEU A 33 9.83 -11.94 -1.51
N ASP A 34 10.77 -11.19 -0.93
CA ASP A 34 10.43 -9.99 -0.17
C ASP A 34 9.78 -8.94 -1.07
N MET A 35 10.32 -8.75 -2.27
CA MET A 35 9.77 -7.81 -3.23
C MET A 35 8.34 -8.21 -3.62
N TRP A 36 8.12 -9.51 -3.86
CA TRP A 36 6.80 -10.02 -4.20
C TRP A 36 5.81 -9.78 -3.07
N THR A 37 6.23 -10.03 -1.82
CA THR A 37 5.39 -9.79 -0.65
C THR A 37 5.01 -8.32 -0.51
N LEU A 38 5.98 -7.42 -0.70
CA LEU A 38 5.73 -5.98 -0.62
C LEU A 38 4.75 -5.52 -1.70
N LYS A 39 4.93 -6.00 -2.92
CA LYS A 39 4.05 -5.64 -4.02
C LYS A 39 2.64 -6.15 -3.79
N ARG A 40 2.52 -7.34 -3.23
CA ARG A 40 1.22 -7.93 -2.93
C ARG A 40 0.50 -7.13 -1.85
N LYS A 41 1.22 -6.73 -0.80
CA LYS A 41 0.64 -5.89 0.25
C LYS A 41 0.17 -4.55 -0.29
N LYS A 42 0.98 -3.95 -1.16
CA LYS A 42 0.64 -2.69 -1.79
C LYS A 42 -0.65 -2.81 -2.59
N LEU A 43 -0.78 -3.88 -3.36
CA LEU A 43 -1.98 -4.11 -4.17
C LEU A 43 -3.21 -4.30 -3.27
N ALA A 44 -3.08 -5.07 -2.19
CA ALA A 44 -4.18 -5.29 -1.27
C ALA A 44 -4.67 -3.99 -0.66
N ILE A 45 -3.74 -3.13 -0.24
CA ILE A 45 -4.09 -1.83 0.34
C ILE A 45 -4.73 -0.93 -0.71
N LYS A 46 -4.21 -0.95 -1.93
CA LYS A 46 -4.77 -0.16 -3.02
C LYS A 46 -6.22 -0.57 -3.30
N GLU A 47 -6.51 -1.85 -3.29
CA GLU A 47 -7.87 -2.34 -3.49
C GLU A 47 -8.80 -1.88 -2.38
N GLN A 48 -8.33 -1.93 -1.13
CA GLN A 48 -9.10 -1.44 0.01
C GLN A 48 -9.38 0.05 -0.11
N MET A 49 -8.38 0.82 -0.53
CA MET A 49 -8.55 2.26 -0.74
C MET A 49 -9.58 2.54 -1.82
N THR A 50 -9.50 1.82 -2.92
CA THR A 50 -10.44 2.01 -4.03
C THR A 50 -11.86 1.70 -3.59
N ALA A 51 -12.05 0.60 -2.89
CA ALA A 51 -13.38 0.23 -2.40
C ALA A 51 -13.93 1.26 -1.44
N LEU A 52 -13.08 1.75 -0.53
CA LEU A 52 -13.48 2.73 0.46
C LEU A 52 -13.81 4.07 -0.18
N ARG A 53 -13.04 4.47 -1.19
CA ARG A 53 -13.31 5.72 -1.91
C ARG A 53 -14.66 5.67 -2.62
N GLN A 54 -15.03 4.51 -3.15
CA GLN A 54 -16.33 4.34 -3.79
C GLN A 54 -17.46 4.47 -2.80
N GLU A 55 -17.26 4.07 -1.56
CA GLU A 55 -18.24 4.25 -0.50
C GLU A 55 -18.40 5.71 -0.08
N ILE A 56 -17.31 6.45 -0.10
CA ILE A 56 -17.32 7.87 0.29
C ILE A 56 -17.83 8.74 -0.85
N ASN A 57 -17.42 8.44 -2.08
CA ASN A 57 -17.79 9.20 -3.28
C ASN A 57 -18.41 8.25 -4.30
N PRO A 58 -19.69 7.94 -4.13
CA PRO A 58 -20.40 7.04 -5.07
C PRO A 58 -20.57 7.62 -6.46
#